data_ce4f0b5c6e07ca7a583be5dcb4111fbc
#
_entry.id   ce4f0b5c6e07ca7a583be5dcb4111fbc
#
_cell.length_a   1.000
_cell.length_b   1.000
_cell.length_c   1.000
_cell.angle_alpha   90.00
_cell.angle_beta   90.00
_cell.angle_gamma   90.00
#
_symmetry.space_group_name_H-M   'P 1'
#
loop_
_entity.id
_entity.type
_entity.pdbx_description
1 polymer ?
#
loop_
_entity_poly.entity_id
_entity_poly.type
_entity_poly.pdbx_seq_one_letter_code
_entity_poly.pdbx_strand_id
1 'polypeptide(L)'
;MSATLALKCLAASSRELKILGGFVAVFVLLFFLPVGVPRFDRALREGLELTKWYAQEHVLLCLIPALFIAGGISAFVSQASVMRYLGPKANKAMAYGVASVSGTILAVCSCTVLPLFGGIWKRGAGLGPATAFLYSGPAINVLAIVMTARVLGIELGAARAIGAVAFSVIVGFAMHLAFRREEATKAEAAVVMPEVEVTRPLWQNAVFFAAMVGVLVFANWSKPVETIGLWAWIFAWKWPVAGACAAGLAAALGLWFGFKWRELTLAALPVAGLSLVFPQAPLIPFIVGCAGLAVLCARNPGEGRAWLDATWTLGKQIFPLLIGGVFVSGILLGRPGHEALIPSEWVSQSVGGNSFLANLVASVVGAFMYFATLTEVPILQGLLGSGMGKGPALALLLAGPALSLPAMLVLRSLMGTKKTVVYVSLVIAMATFTGLIYGALF
;
A
#
# COMPACT_ATOMS: atom_id res chain seq x y z
N MET A 1 -42.98 -32.11 18.59
CA MET A 1 -42.29 -31.08 17.80
C MET A 1 -40.89 -30.98 18.35
N SER A 2 -39.87 -31.44 17.66
CA SER A 2 -38.53 -31.67 18.21
C SER A 2 -37.80 -30.36 18.52
N ALA A 3 -37.00 -30.33 19.57
CA ALA A 3 -36.18 -29.19 20.01
C ALA A 3 -35.33 -28.61 18.85
N THR A 4 -34.98 -29.45 17.86
CA THR A 4 -34.27 -29.05 16.63
C THR A 4 -35.11 -28.17 15.70
N LEU A 5 -36.43 -28.33 15.67
CA LEU A 5 -37.32 -27.46 14.85
C LEU A 5 -37.50 -26.10 15.50
N ALA A 6 -37.64 -26.06 16.82
CA ALA A 6 -37.73 -24.82 17.58
C ALA A 6 -36.40 -23.97 17.50
N LEU A 7 -35.24 -24.61 17.56
CA LEU A 7 -33.94 -23.94 17.37
C LEU A 7 -33.76 -23.42 15.94
N LYS A 8 -34.23 -24.15 14.90
CA LYS A 8 -34.20 -23.67 13.53
C LYS A 8 -35.14 -22.48 13.29
N CYS A 9 -36.35 -22.51 13.89
CA CYS A 9 -37.25 -21.36 13.83
C CYS A 9 -36.72 -20.14 14.56
N LEU A 10 -36.09 -20.29 15.73
CA LEU A 10 -35.46 -19.20 16.47
C LEU A 10 -34.24 -18.62 15.73
N ALA A 11 -33.42 -19.46 15.10
CA ALA A 11 -32.31 -19.02 14.29
C ALA A 11 -32.76 -18.31 13.01
N ALA A 12 -33.80 -18.80 12.34
CA ALA A 12 -34.40 -18.12 11.18
C ALA A 12 -35.00 -16.76 11.58
N SER A 13 -35.75 -16.70 12.69
CA SER A 13 -36.30 -15.45 13.25
C SER A 13 -35.22 -14.45 13.60
N SER A 14 -34.10 -14.88 14.17
CA SER A 14 -32.99 -13.97 14.50
C SER A 14 -32.27 -13.43 13.24
N ARG A 15 -32.23 -14.19 12.17
CA ARG A 15 -31.68 -13.74 10.87
C ARG A 15 -32.60 -12.71 10.22
N GLU A 16 -33.90 -12.95 10.19
CA GLU A 16 -34.91 -12.02 9.64
C GLU A 16 -34.95 -10.71 10.45
N LEU A 17 -34.85 -10.78 11.79
CA LEU A 17 -34.74 -9.60 12.63
C LEU A 17 -33.48 -8.76 12.33
N LYS A 18 -32.34 -9.40 12.06
CA LYS A 18 -31.10 -8.70 11.67
C LYS A 18 -31.25 -8.03 10.30
N ILE A 19 -31.92 -8.70 9.34
CA ILE A 19 -32.20 -8.14 8.03
C ILE A 19 -33.14 -6.95 8.15
N LEU A 20 -34.24 -7.10 8.91
CA LEU A 20 -35.19 -6.01 9.18
C LEU A 20 -34.49 -4.84 9.90
N GLY A 21 -33.69 -5.13 10.92
CA GLY A 21 -32.87 -4.12 11.61
C GLY A 21 -31.91 -3.38 10.64
N GLY A 22 -31.34 -4.09 9.69
CA GLY A 22 -30.54 -3.52 8.61
C GLY A 22 -31.35 -2.57 7.71
N PHE A 23 -32.55 -2.99 7.27
CA PHE A 23 -33.42 -2.14 6.47
C PHE A 23 -33.89 -0.91 7.23
N VAL A 24 -34.28 -1.07 8.51
CA VAL A 24 -34.66 0.08 9.36
C VAL A 24 -33.50 1.04 9.54
N ALA A 25 -32.28 0.52 9.80
CA ALA A 25 -31.10 1.36 9.94
C ALA A 25 -30.79 2.14 8.65
N VAL A 26 -30.84 1.48 7.49
CA VAL A 26 -30.66 2.14 6.19
C VAL A 26 -31.73 3.18 5.94
N PHE A 27 -33.01 2.85 6.23
CA PHE A 27 -34.12 3.80 6.08
C PHE A 27 -33.92 5.03 6.97
N VAL A 28 -33.59 4.86 8.24
CA VAL A 28 -33.35 5.96 9.18
C VAL A 28 -32.18 6.82 8.72
N LEU A 29 -31.09 6.19 8.28
CA LEU A 29 -29.92 6.90 7.73
C LEU A 29 -30.31 7.75 6.51
N LEU A 30 -31.09 7.20 5.57
CA LEU A 30 -31.53 7.92 4.38
C LEU A 30 -32.56 9.01 4.70
N PHE A 31 -33.46 8.75 5.66
CA PHE A 31 -34.50 9.71 6.06
C PHE A 31 -33.91 10.96 6.73
N PHE A 32 -32.88 10.78 7.56
CA PHE A 32 -32.18 11.88 8.23
C PHE A 32 -30.92 12.36 7.51
N LEU A 33 -30.73 11.95 6.24
CA LEU A 33 -29.55 12.34 5.48
C LEU A 33 -29.54 13.88 5.29
N PRO A 34 -28.51 14.61 5.78
CA PRO A 34 -28.51 16.07 5.81
C PRO A 34 -28.14 16.69 4.45
N VAL A 35 -28.82 16.25 3.38
CA VAL A 35 -28.67 16.81 2.03
C VAL A 35 -29.14 18.26 2.03
N GLY A 36 -28.37 19.15 1.41
CA GLY A 36 -28.62 20.58 1.43
C GLY A 36 -27.91 21.33 2.57
N VAL A 37 -27.31 20.60 3.53
CA VAL A 37 -26.38 21.21 4.51
C VAL A 37 -25.03 21.44 3.82
N PRO A 38 -24.55 22.70 3.70
CA PRO A 38 -23.36 23.01 2.88
C PRO A 38 -22.10 22.22 3.27
N ARG A 39 -21.99 21.87 4.55
CA ARG A 39 -20.86 21.08 5.07
C ARG A 39 -20.93 19.63 4.63
N PHE A 40 -22.11 19.03 4.65
CA PHE A 40 -22.31 17.65 4.22
C PHE A 40 -22.13 17.51 2.71
N ASP A 41 -22.73 18.41 1.92
CA ASP A 41 -22.63 18.37 0.47
C ASP A 41 -21.19 18.57 0.02
N ARG A 42 -20.43 19.45 0.68
CA ARG A 42 -19.01 19.66 0.45
C ARG A 42 -18.19 18.42 0.78
N ALA A 43 -18.45 17.79 1.92
CA ALA A 43 -17.77 16.56 2.32
C ALA A 43 -18.00 15.41 1.33
N LEU A 44 -19.24 15.26 0.86
CA LEU A 44 -19.56 14.23 -0.15
C LEU A 44 -18.84 14.51 -1.47
N ARG A 45 -18.78 15.76 -1.91
CA ARG A 45 -18.04 16.19 -3.08
C ARG A 45 -16.54 15.91 -2.93
N GLU A 46 -15.95 16.23 -1.78
CA GLU A 46 -14.55 15.95 -1.50
C GLU A 46 -14.25 14.45 -1.50
N GLY A 47 -15.16 13.62 -1.00
CA GLY A 47 -15.06 12.15 -1.12
C GLY A 47 -14.99 11.68 -2.57
N LEU A 48 -15.87 12.18 -3.43
CA LEU A 48 -15.89 11.86 -4.86
C LEU A 48 -14.65 12.38 -5.59
N GLU A 49 -14.23 13.61 -5.31
CA GLU A 49 -13.07 14.23 -5.95
C GLU A 49 -11.76 13.54 -5.54
N LEU A 50 -11.60 13.15 -4.26
CA LEU A 50 -10.46 12.37 -3.80
C LEU A 50 -10.44 11.00 -4.47
N THR A 51 -11.59 10.34 -4.60
CA THR A 51 -11.70 9.04 -5.25
C THR A 51 -11.36 9.13 -6.74
N LYS A 52 -11.86 10.17 -7.43
CA LYS A 52 -11.52 10.43 -8.84
C LYS A 52 -10.02 10.67 -9.01
N TRP A 53 -9.43 11.54 -8.20
CA TRP A 53 -8.00 11.78 -8.22
C TRP A 53 -7.19 10.51 -7.98
N TYR A 54 -7.59 9.70 -6.98
CA TYR A 54 -6.95 8.43 -6.70
C TYR A 54 -7.02 7.46 -7.89
N ALA A 55 -8.19 7.36 -8.54
CA ALA A 55 -8.37 6.50 -9.69
C ALA A 55 -7.47 6.91 -10.88
N GLN A 56 -7.31 8.21 -11.11
CA GLN A 56 -6.50 8.76 -12.20
C GLN A 56 -5.00 8.61 -11.96
N GLU A 57 -4.53 8.94 -10.75
CA GLU A 57 -3.10 9.05 -10.46
C GLU A 57 -2.49 7.74 -9.92
N HIS A 58 -3.28 6.92 -9.20
CA HIS A 58 -2.72 5.80 -8.43
C HIS A 58 -3.17 4.41 -8.90
N VAL A 59 -4.41 4.26 -9.41
CA VAL A 59 -4.89 2.93 -9.77
C VAL A 59 -4.12 2.39 -10.95
N LEU A 60 -4.02 3.15 -12.02
CA LEU A 60 -3.50 2.67 -13.30
C LEU A 60 -1.99 2.44 -13.27
N LEU A 61 -1.23 3.45 -12.87
CA LEU A 61 0.23 3.40 -12.91
C LEU A 61 0.84 2.66 -11.72
N CYS A 62 0.14 2.61 -10.58
CA CYS A 62 0.68 2.14 -9.32
C CYS A 62 0.05 0.81 -8.88
N LEU A 63 -1.27 0.77 -8.70
CA LEU A 63 -1.96 -0.40 -8.14
C LEU A 63 -1.97 -1.59 -9.10
N ILE A 64 -2.27 -1.38 -10.39
CA ILE A 64 -2.33 -2.48 -11.36
C ILE A 64 -0.98 -3.20 -11.50
N PRO A 65 0.15 -2.53 -11.77
CA PRO A 65 1.45 -3.19 -11.80
C PRO A 65 1.80 -3.88 -10.47
N ALA A 66 1.47 -3.27 -9.33
CA ALA A 66 1.71 -3.88 -8.03
C ALA A 66 0.92 -5.16 -7.80
N LEU A 67 -0.33 -5.22 -8.27
CA LEU A 67 -1.13 -6.44 -8.23
C LEU A 67 -0.52 -7.56 -9.10
N PHE A 68 0.01 -7.22 -10.28
CA PHE A 68 0.73 -8.19 -11.12
C PHE A 68 2.03 -8.66 -10.45
N ILE A 69 2.81 -7.78 -9.81
CA ILE A 69 4.00 -8.17 -9.06
C ILE A 69 3.61 -9.12 -7.91
N ALA A 70 2.61 -8.78 -7.12
CA ALA A 70 2.14 -9.59 -5.99
C ALA A 70 1.56 -10.93 -6.44
N GLY A 71 0.81 -10.94 -7.55
CA GLY A 71 0.34 -12.16 -8.21
C GLY A 71 1.50 -13.02 -8.68
N GLY A 72 2.54 -12.42 -9.28
CA GLY A 72 3.77 -13.09 -9.68
C GLY A 72 4.53 -13.68 -8.50
N ILE A 73 4.67 -12.95 -7.39
CA ILE A 73 5.24 -13.50 -6.15
C ILE A 73 4.42 -14.72 -5.71
N SER A 74 3.09 -14.62 -5.74
CA SER A 74 2.22 -15.73 -5.35
C SER A 74 2.23 -16.91 -6.32
N ALA A 75 2.57 -16.71 -7.59
CA ALA A 75 2.62 -17.77 -8.61
C ALA A 75 4.01 -18.41 -8.74
N PHE A 76 5.06 -17.57 -8.79
CA PHE A 76 6.41 -17.98 -9.23
C PHE A 76 7.44 -18.13 -8.11
N VAL A 77 7.25 -17.43 -6.96
CA VAL A 77 8.18 -17.56 -5.85
C VAL A 77 7.80 -18.80 -5.04
N SER A 78 8.73 -19.73 -4.88
CA SER A 78 8.47 -20.93 -4.09
C SER A 78 8.28 -20.59 -2.61
N GLN A 79 7.35 -21.28 -1.97
CA GLN A 79 7.12 -21.12 -0.53
C GLN A 79 8.40 -21.44 0.26
N ALA A 80 9.15 -22.44 -0.15
CA ALA A 80 10.42 -22.80 0.46
C ALA A 80 11.43 -21.64 0.43
N SER A 81 11.55 -20.92 -0.69
CA SER A 81 12.42 -19.74 -0.79
C SER A 81 11.99 -18.62 0.16
N VAL A 82 10.70 -18.30 0.21
CA VAL A 82 10.19 -17.27 1.14
C VAL A 82 10.41 -17.70 2.59
N MET A 83 10.12 -18.94 2.92
CA MET A 83 10.32 -19.48 4.28
C MET A 83 11.80 -19.52 4.68
N ARG A 84 12.72 -19.78 3.75
CA ARG A 84 14.16 -19.79 4.02
C ARG A 84 14.68 -18.41 4.43
N TYR A 85 14.25 -17.34 3.75
CA TYR A 85 14.79 -15.99 3.96
C TYR A 85 13.91 -15.11 4.85
N LEU A 86 12.59 -15.27 4.81
CA LEU A 86 11.63 -14.44 5.54
C LEU A 86 10.71 -15.25 6.47
N GLY A 87 10.89 -16.56 6.56
CA GLY A 87 10.06 -17.46 7.37
C GLY A 87 10.32 -17.34 8.87
N PRO A 88 9.47 -17.95 9.70
CA PRO A 88 9.59 -17.91 11.18
C PRO A 88 10.91 -18.46 11.71
N LYS A 89 11.55 -19.39 10.98
CA LYS A 89 12.84 -20.04 11.34
C LYS A 89 14.05 -19.37 10.66
N ALA A 90 13.85 -18.34 9.80
CA ALA A 90 14.93 -17.63 9.12
C ALA A 90 15.81 -16.86 10.11
N ASN A 91 17.05 -16.56 9.70
CA ASN A 91 17.92 -15.69 10.48
C ASN A 91 17.23 -14.31 10.62
N LYS A 92 16.89 -13.96 11.85
CA LYS A 92 16.11 -12.76 12.15
C LYS A 92 16.81 -11.49 11.69
N ALA A 93 18.13 -11.37 11.93
CA ALA A 93 18.88 -10.18 11.51
C ALA A 93 18.81 -9.97 9.99
N MET A 94 19.00 -11.06 9.21
CA MET A 94 18.91 -11.01 7.76
C MET A 94 17.47 -10.72 7.29
N ALA A 95 16.46 -11.39 7.88
CA ALA A 95 15.06 -11.24 7.50
C ALA A 95 14.56 -9.80 7.74
N TYR A 96 14.86 -9.21 8.90
CA TYR A 96 14.50 -7.83 9.22
C TYR A 96 15.34 -6.83 8.43
N GLY A 97 16.64 -7.07 8.24
CA GLY A 97 17.50 -6.23 7.41
C GLY A 97 17.00 -6.14 5.97
N VAL A 98 16.73 -7.29 5.33
CA VAL A 98 16.16 -7.34 3.98
C VAL A 98 14.79 -6.67 3.93
N ALA A 99 13.90 -6.96 4.88
CA ALA A 99 12.57 -6.37 4.94
C ALA A 99 12.61 -4.84 5.09
N SER A 100 13.51 -4.32 5.95
CA SER A 100 13.63 -2.89 6.20
C SER A 100 14.24 -2.12 5.02
N VAL A 101 15.22 -2.72 4.32
CA VAL A 101 15.91 -2.06 3.19
C VAL A 101 15.14 -2.20 1.89
N SER A 102 14.41 -3.30 1.69
CA SER A 102 13.66 -3.54 0.45
C SER A 102 12.60 -2.47 0.16
N GLY A 103 12.00 -1.89 1.19
CA GLY A 103 11.09 -0.76 1.05
C GLY A 103 11.74 0.47 0.39
N THR A 104 12.98 0.77 0.75
CA THR A 104 13.77 1.86 0.19
C THR A 104 14.05 1.66 -1.31
N ILE A 105 14.45 0.44 -1.67
CA ILE A 105 14.81 0.07 -3.06
C ILE A 105 13.58 0.07 -3.96
N LEU A 106 12.46 -0.44 -3.45
CA LEU A 106 11.23 -0.56 -4.23
C LEU A 106 10.50 0.78 -4.42
N ALA A 107 10.83 1.80 -3.62
CA ALA A 107 10.20 3.13 -3.65
C ALA A 107 8.65 3.06 -3.74
N VAL A 108 8.05 2.13 -3.02
CA VAL A 108 6.62 1.81 -3.11
C VAL A 108 5.79 2.74 -2.22
N CYS A 109 4.62 3.12 -2.71
CA CYS A 109 3.62 3.84 -1.92
C CYS A 109 2.79 2.88 -1.04
N SER A 110 1.97 3.43 -0.15
CA SER A 110 1.09 2.64 0.73
C SER A 110 0.12 1.72 -0.03
N CYS A 111 -0.29 2.10 -1.24
CA CYS A 111 -1.17 1.27 -2.07
C CYS A 111 -0.46 0.07 -2.72
N THR A 112 0.83 0.20 -3.06
CA THR A 112 1.59 -0.90 -3.69
C THR A 112 2.16 -1.88 -2.66
N VAL A 113 2.50 -1.42 -1.47
CA VAL A 113 3.02 -2.30 -0.41
C VAL A 113 1.99 -3.31 0.06
N LEU A 114 0.69 -2.98 0.04
CA LEU A 114 -0.38 -3.87 0.49
C LEU A 114 -0.51 -5.16 -0.34
N PRO A 115 -0.59 -5.10 -1.69
CA PRO A 115 -0.54 -6.30 -2.52
C PRO A 115 0.74 -7.11 -2.30
N LEU A 116 1.90 -6.43 -2.25
CA LEU A 116 3.20 -7.09 -2.04
C LEU A 116 3.25 -7.80 -0.68
N PHE A 117 2.81 -7.13 0.38
CA PHE A 117 2.66 -7.74 1.71
C PHE A 117 1.76 -8.99 1.64
N GLY A 118 0.59 -8.88 0.98
CA GLY A 118 -0.33 -10.00 0.78
C GLY A 118 0.31 -11.17 0.03
N GLY A 119 1.13 -10.88 -0.98
CA GLY A 119 1.87 -11.88 -1.76
C GLY A 119 2.89 -12.64 -0.90
N ILE A 120 3.78 -11.96 -0.20
CA ILE A 120 4.81 -12.58 0.66
C ILE A 120 4.21 -13.28 1.89
N TRP A 121 3.16 -12.68 2.49
CA TRP A 121 2.45 -13.24 3.63
C TRP A 121 1.77 -14.57 3.31
N LYS A 122 1.06 -14.65 2.15
CA LYS A 122 0.45 -15.89 1.66
C LYS A 122 1.47 -16.98 1.35
N ARG A 123 2.71 -16.61 1.04
CA ARG A 123 3.83 -17.54 0.77
C ARG A 123 4.60 -17.95 2.03
N GLY A 124 4.11 -17.58 3.23
CA GLY A 124 4.65 -18.07 4.50
C GLY A 124 5.77 -17.21 5.09
N ALA A 125 5.91 -15.96 4.67
CA ALA A 125 6.77 -15.03 5.39
C ALA A 125 6.31 -14.91 6.85
N GLY A 126 7.24 -14.88 7.79
CA GLY A 126 6.94 -14.63 9.20
C GLY A 126 6.27 -13.26 9.38
N LEU A 127 5.32 -13.15 10.32
CA LEU A 127 4.58 -11.92 10.55
C LEU A 127 5.49 -10.73 10.84
N GLY A 128 6.57 -10.94 11.59
CA GLY A 128 7.53 -9.90 11.92
C GLY A 128 8.20 -9.29 10.68
N PRO A 129 8.96 -10.04 9.89
CA PRO A 129 9.57 -9.54 8.65
C PRO A 129 8.54 -8.99 7.66
N ALA A 130 7.36 -9.62 7.53
CA ALA A 130 6.33 -9.13 6.63
C ALA A 130 5.79 -7.75 7.08
N THR A 131 5.57 -7.54 8.37
CA THR A 131 5.12 -6.23 8.91
C THR A 131 6.24 -5.19 8.93
N ALA A 132 7.51 -5.61 9.10
CA ALA A 132 8.66 -4.73 8.91
C ALA A 132 8.70 -4.19 7.47
N PHE A 133 8.53 -5.05 6.47
CA PHE A 133 8.41 -4.66 5.06
C PHE A 133 7.19 -3.75 4.81
N LEU A 134 6.04 -4.10 5.39
CA LEU A 134 4.80 -3.32 5.26
C LEU A 134 4.99 -1.87 5.73
N TYR A 135 5.70 -1.68 6.86
CA TYR A 135 5.98 -0.35 7.40
C TYR A 135 7.07 0.37 6.59
N SER A 136 8.17 -0.32 6.28
CA SER A 136 9.33 0.29 5.62
C SER A 136 9.01 0.80 4.21
N GLY A 137 8.15 0.11 3.47
CA GLY A 137 7.81 0.45 2.09
C GLY A 137 7.45 1.92 1.89
N PRO A 138 6.38 2.40 2.47
CA PRO A 138 5.97 3.79 2.34
C PRO A 138 6.80 4.77 3.19
N ALA A 139 7.24 4.35 4.38
CA ALA A 139 7.90 5.23 5.35
C ALA A 139 9.32 5.62 4.93
N ILE A 140 10.07 4.70 4.31
CA ILE A 140 11.48 4.90 3.90
C ILE A 140 11.57 5.24 2.39
N ASN A 141 10.56 5.85 1.81
CA ASN A 141 10.66 6.31 0.43
C ASN A 141 11.69 7.45 0.34
N VAL A 142 12.76 7.22 -0.44
CA VAL A 142 13.88 8.17 -0.60
C VAL A 142 13.40 9.54 -1.04
N LEU A 143 12.43 9.59 -1.96
CA LEU A 143 11.87 10.85 -2.43
C LEU A 143 11.20 11.64 -1.31
N ALA A 144 10.37 10.96 -0.50
CA ALA A 144 9.68 11.59 0.61
C ALA A 144 10.66 12.11 1.68
N ILE A 145 11.73 11.35 1.95
CA ILE A 145 12.79 11.77 2.89
C ILE A 145 13.54 13.01 2.36
N VAL A 146 13.95 12.99 1.08
CA VAL A 146 14.65 14.13 0.46
C VAL A 146 13.74 15.36 0.40
N MET A 147 12.48 15.21 0.03
CA MET A 147 11.51 16.31 0.04
C MET A 147 11.30 16.86 1.46
N THR A 148 11.15 16.00 2.45
CA THR A 148 11.04 16.42 3.86
C THR A 148 12.27 17.23 4.28
N ALA A 149 13.47 16.73 3.99
CA ALA A 149 14.72 17.42 4.34
C ALA A 149 14.88 18.79 3.65
N ARG A 150 14.45 18.91 2.40
CA ARG A 150 14.53 20.16 1.62
C ARG A 150 13.49 21.20 2.03
N VAL A 151 12.25 20.77 2.28
CA VAL A 151 11.11 21.67 2.51
C VAL A 151 10.92 21.99 3.99
N LEU A 152 11.09 20.98 4.87
CA LEU A 152 10.82 21.09 6.30
C LEU A 152 12.09 21.14 7.16
N GLY A 153 13.26 21.02 6.53
CA GLY A 153 14.57 21.06 7.18
C GLY A 153 15.23 19.69 7.33
N ILE A 154 16.57 19.72 7.31
CA ILE A 154 17.41 18.51 7.35
C ILE A 154 17.18 17.71 8.63
N GLU A 155 16.94 18.39 9.76
CA GLU A 155 16.66 17.77 11.07
C GLU A 155 15.45 16.87 11.02
N LEU A 156 14.33 17.36 10.48
CA LEU A 156 13.07 16.60 10.36
C LEU A 156 13.19 15.47 9.32
N GLY A 157 13.92 15.72 8.23
CA GLY A 157 14.21 14.70 7.21
C GLY A 157 15.06 13.55 7.75
N ALA A 158 16.10 13.86 8.51
CA ALA A 158 16.98 12.88 9.17
C ALA A 158 16.21 12.11 10.25
N ALA A 159 15.43 12.79 11.10
CA ALA A 159 14.60 12.17 12.12
C ALA A 159 13.56 11.23 11.51
N ARG A 160 12.94 11.62 10.39
CA ARG A 160 12.03 10.74 9.62
C ARG A 160 12.75 9.49 9.11
N ALA A 161 13.92 9.62 8.50
CA ALA A 161 14.67 8.50 7.96
C ALA A 161 15.08 7.51 9.05
N ILE A 162 15.69 8.01 10.13
CA ILE A 162 16.14 7.20 11.27
C ILE A 162 14.93 6.54 11.95
N GLY A 163 13.88 7.32 12.22
CA GLY A 163 12.64 6.82 12.83
C GLY A 163 11.99 5.73 12.00
N ALA A 164 11.91 5.91 10.69
CA ALA A 164 11.29 4.93 9.80
C ALA A 164 12.06 3.60 9.76
N VAL A 165 13.40 3.62 9.71
CA VAL A 165 14.22 2.40 9.78
C VAL A 165 14.07 1.72 11.14
N ALA A 166 14.20 2.47 12.24
CA ALA A 166 14.04 1.92 13.58
C ALA A 166 12.65 1.31 13.78
N PHE A 167 11.60 2.00 13.35
CA PHE A 167 10.22 1.54 13.49
C PHE A 167 9.93 0.29 12.67
N SER A 168 10.47 0.18 11.45
CA SER A 168 10.25 -1.02 10.65
C SER A 168 10.70 -2.28 11.41
N VAL A 169 11.86 -2.21 12.07
CA VAL A 169 12.40 -3.31 12.87
C VAL A 169 11.59 -3.51 14.17
N ILE A 170 11.32 -2.43 14.90
CA ILE A 170 10.66 -2.53 16.22
C ILE A 170 9.21 -2.99 16.08
N VAL A 171 8.44 -2.41 15.15
CA VAL A 171 7.06 -2.82 14.87
C VAL A 171 7.01 -4.27 14.39
N GLY A 172 7.89 -4.64 13.47
CA GLY A 172 7.99 -6.01 13.01
C GLY A 172 8.32 -6.99 14.14
N PHE A 173 9.29 -6.65 15.00
CA PHE A 173 9.65 -7.48 16.13
C PHE A 173 8.52 -7.57 17.18
N ALA A 174 7.86 -6.46 17.48
CA ALA A 174 6.72 -6.43 18.38
C ALA A 174 5.56 -7.31 17.88
N MET A 175 5.26 -7.23 16.58
CA MET A 175 4.26 -8.09 15.94
C MET A 175 4.65 -9.57 15.99
N HIS A 176 5.93 -9.88 15.79
CA HIS A 176 6.43 -11.25 15.94
C HIS A 176 6.22 -11.77 17.39
N LEU A 177 6.55 -10.96 18.40
CA LEU A 177 6.38 -11.34 19.80
C LEU A 177 4.91 -11.52 20.16
N ALA A 178 4.05 -10.59 19.75
CA ALA A 178 2.61 -10.60 20.05
C ALA A 178 1.89 -11.85 19.50
N PHE A 179 2.34 -12.35 18.32
CA PHE A 179 1.68 -13.46 17.62
C PHE A 179 2.56 -14.70 17.48
N ARG A 180 3.62 -14.82 18.26
CA ARG A 180 4.61 -15.91 18.19
C ARG A 180 3.99 -17.31 18.23
N ARG A 181 2.97 -17.52 19.04
CA ARG A 181 2.29 -18.82 19.16
C ARG A 181 1.53 -19.20 17.90
N GLU A 182 0.77 -18.27 17.32
CA GLU A 182 0.04 -18.48 16.07
C GLU A 182 0.99 -18.74 14.88
N GLU A 183 2.14 -18.07 14.85
CA GLU A 183 3.15 -18.25 13.83
C GLU A 183 3.85 -19.59 13.92
N ALA A 184 4.11 -20.09 15.11
CA ALA A 184 4.69 -21.43 15.32
C ALA A 184 3.76 -22.53 14.78
N THR A 185 2.46 -22.46 15.08
CA THR A 185 1.46 -23.43 14.60
C THR A 185 1.34 -23.40 13.06
N LYS A 186 1.40 -22.21 12.46
CA LYS A 186 1.39 -22.08 10.99
C LYS A 186 2.66 -22.61 10.34
N ALA A 187 3.81 -22.40 10.98
CA ALA A 187 5.09 -22.92 10.49
C ALA A 187 5.12 -24.45 10.51
N GLU A 188 4.54 -25.10 11.54
CA GLU A 188 4.40 -26.55 11.63
C GLU A 188 3.45 -27.10 10.55
N ALA A 189 2.31 -26.46 10.33
CA ALA A 189 1.36 -26.84 9.29
C ALA A 189 1.95 -26.67 7.86
N ALA A 190 2.81 -25.69 7.65
CA ALA A 190 3.45 -25.43 6.37
C ALA A 190 4.56 -26.46 6.03
N VAL A 191 5.18 -27.07 7.03
CA VAL A 191 6.22 -28.11 6.84
C VAL A 191 5.64 -29.41 6.28
N VAL A 192 4.34 -29.65 6.45
CA VAL A 192 3.64 -30.86 5.97
C VAL A 192 3.24 -30.75 4.50
N MET A 193 3.34 -29.57 3.88
CA MET A 193 3.03 -29.41 2.45
C MET A 193 4.18 -29.91 1.58
N PRO A 194 3.89 -30.68 0.48
CA PRO A 194 4.92 -31.15 -0.45
C PRO A 194 5.72 -29.97 -1.00
N GLU A 195 7.03 -30.10 -1.04
CA GLU A 195 7.90 -29.14 -1.71
C GLU A 195 7.50 -29.06 -3.19
N VAL A 196 6.98 -27.94 -3.60
CA VAL A 196 6.80 -27.64 -5.02
C VAL A 196 8.22 -27.49 -5.60
N GLU A 197 8.57 -28.36 -6.54
CA GLU A 197 9.86 -28.32 -7.23
C GLU A 197 10.15 -26.90 -7.70
N VAL A 198 11.35 -26.41 -7.34
CA VAL A 198 11.82 -25.09 -7.79
C VAL A 198 12.19 -25.21 -9.26
N THR A 199 11.28 -24.86 -10.14
CA THR A 199 11.44 -25.00 -11.60
C THR A 199 12.48 -24.06 -12.19
N ARG A 200 12.87 -22.98 -11.47
CA ARG A 200 13.79 -21.95 -11.98
C ARG A 200 14.80 -21.48 -10.93
N PRO A 201 16.03 -21.15 -11.36
CA PRO A 201 17.04 -20.56 -10.49
C PRO A 201 16.59 -19.16 -10.01
N LEU A 202 16.97 -18.79 -8.79
CA LEU A 202 16.53 -17.54 -8.14
C LEU A 202 16.87 -16.29 -8.95
N TRP A 203 17.99 -16.26 -9.69
CA TRP A 203 18.38 -15.09 -10.47
C TRP A 203 17.40 -14.77 -11.62
N GLN A 204 16.78 -15.79 -12.26
CA GLN A 204 15.77 -15.59 -13.30
C GLN A 204 14.51 -14.91 -12.73
N ASN A 205 14.05 -15.38 -11.58
CA ASN A 205 12.96 -14.74 -10.86
C ASN A 205 13.34 -13.31 -10.42
N ALA A 206 14.59 -13.10 -9.97
CA ALA A 206 15.07 -11.77 -9.58
C ALA A 206 15.07 -10.79 -10.76
N VAL A 207 15.56 -11.20 -11.95
CA VAL A 207 15.52 -10.36 -13.15
C VAL A 207 14.09 -10.08 -13.60
N PHE A 208 13.21 -11.07 -13.57
CA PHE A 208 11.80 -10.91 -13.88
C PHE A 208 11.14 -9.86 -12.95
N PHE A 209 11.32 -10.01 -11.64
CA PHE A 209 10.75 -9.04 -10.68
C PHE A 209 11.44 -7.68 -10.77
N ALA A 210 12.75 -7.62 -11.02
CA ALA A 210 13.44 -6.35 -11.22
C ALA A 210 12.90 -5.58 -12.45
N ALA A 211 12.60 -6.28 -13.54
CA ALA A 211 11.95 -5.67 -14.70
C ALA A 211 10.56 -5.14 -14.37
N MET A 212 9.73 -5.90 -13.67
CA MET A 212 8.39 -5.45 -13.23
C MET A 212 8.47 -4.26 -12.28
N VAL A 213 9.37 -4.31 -11.30
CA VAL A 213 9.60 -3.20 -10.35
C VAL A 213 10.14 -1.98 -11.09
N GLY A 214 11.02 -2.16 -12.08
CA GLY A 214 11.50 -1.09 -12.95
C GLY A 214 10.35 -0.39 -13.66
N VAL A 215 9.44 -1.13 -14.29
CA VAL A 215 8.23 -0.54 -14.89
C VAL A 215 7.43 0.24 -13.86
N LEU A 216 7.17 -0.34 -12.68
CA LEU A 216 6.41 0.32 -11.61
C LEU A 216 7.07 1.62 -11.15
N VAL A 217 8.36 1.60 -10.84
CA VAL A 217 9.10 2.74 -10.29
C VAL A 217 9.20 3.88 -11.30
N PHE A 218 9.63 3.57 -12.54
CA PHE A 218 9.83 4.61 -13.55
C PHE A 218 8.51 5.17 -14.09
N ALA A 219 7.45 4.37 -14.23
CA ALA A 219 6.13 4.89 -14.60
C ALA A 219 5.58 5.87 -13.54
N ASN A 220 5.84 5.62 -12.26
CA ASN A 220 5.39 6.46 -11.15
C ASN A 220 6.39 7.56 -10.75
N TRP A 221 7.50 7.73 -11.49
CA TRP A 221 8.49 8.75 -11.14
C TRP A 221 7.88 10.14 -11.21
N SER A 222 7.88 10.83 -10.08
CA SER A 222 7.19 12.10 -9.91
C SER A 222 7.92 13.29 -10.55
N LYS A 223 7.14 14.32 -10.90
CA LYS A 223 7.67 15.56 -11.46
C LYS A 223 8.64 16.23 -10.47
N PRO A 224 9.84 16.61 -10.89
CA PRO A 224 10.80 17.32 -10.06
C PRO A 224 10.31 18.74 -9.73
N VAL A 225 10.69 19.23 -8.55
CA VAL A 225 10.48 20.63 -8.16
C VAL A 225 11.50 21.52 -8.88
N GLU A 226 12.74 21.03 -9.03
CA GLU A 226 13.82 21.73 -9.74
C GLU A 226 13.94 21.16 -11.16
N THR A 227 14.17 22.02 -12.11
CA THR A 227 14.30 21.65 -13.56
C THR A 227 15.68 21.09 -13.90
N ILE A 228 16.67 21.18 -12.99
CA ILE A 228 18.07 20.76 -13.20
C ILE A 228 18.44 19.73 -12.11
N GLY A 229 19.22 18.71 -12.50
CA GLY A 229 19.74 17.70 -11.58
C GLY A 229 19.39 16.26 -11.99
N LEU A 230 19.94 15.30 -11.24
CA LEU A 230 19.73 13.86 -11.50
C LEU A 230 18.25 13.48 -11.51
N TRP A 231 17.46 14.08 -10.62
CA TRP A 231 16.02 13.81 -10.51
C TRP A 231 15.25 14.24 -11.75
N ALA A 232 15.53 15.44 -12.27
CA ALA A 232 14.93 15.97 -13.49
C ALA A 232 15.35 15.14 -14.72
N TRP A 233 16.62 14.71 -14.77
CA TRP A 233 17.12 13.84 -15.82
C TRP A 233 16.40 12.50 -15.83
N ILE A 234 16.24 11.82 -14.68
CA ILE A 234 15.50 10.56 -14.58
C ILE A 234 14.02 10.77 -14.99
N PHE A 235 13.41 11.88 -14.58
CA PHE A 235 12.03 12.20 -14.97
C PHE A 235 11.87 12.36 -16.47
N ALA A 236 12.82 13.01 -17.14
CA ALA A 236 12.82 13.17 -18.59
C ALA A 236 12.91 11.82 -19.34
N TRP A 237 13.66 10.87 -18.77
CA TRP A 237 13.88 9.55 -19.37
C TRP A 237 12.99 8.44 -18.79
N LYS A 238 12.04 8.76 -17.92
CA LYS A 238 11.23 7.75 -17.22
C LYS A 238 10.49 6.79 -18.15
N TRP A 239 9.91 7.29 -19.23
CA TRP A 239 9.15 6.45 -20.16
C TRP A 239 10.03 5.57 -21.05
N PRO A 240 11.13 6.06 -21.64
CA PRO A 240 12.12 5.19 -22.28
C PRO A 240 12.66 4.09 -21.39
N VAL A 241 12.98 4.41 -20.13
CA VAL A 241 13.48 3.42 -19.15
C VAL A 241 12.39 2.43 -18.76
N ALA A 242 11.15 2.90 -18.53
CA ALA A 242 10.02 2.00 -18.29
C ALA A 242 9.77 1.07 -19.47
N GLY A 243 9.89 1.59 -20.71
CA GLY A 243 9.81 0.80 -21.93
C GLY A 243 10.92 -0.25 -22.05
N ALA A 244 12.16 0.10 -21.70
CA ALA A 244 13.27 -0.85 -21.64
C ALA A 244 13.03 -1.95 -20.60
N CYS A 245 12.52 -1.59 -19.42
CA CYS A 245 12.13 -2.56 -18.40
C CYS A 245 10.99 -3.48 -18.89
N ALA A 246 9.99 -2.93 -19.60
CA ALA A 246 8.90 -3.72 -20.18
C ALA A 246 9.41 -4.67 -21.28
N ALA A 247 10.38 -4.25 -22.11
CA ALA A 247 11.04 -5.12 -23.08
C ALA A 247 11.84 -6.22 -22.38
N GLY A 248 12.55 -5.90 -21.30
CA GLY A 248 13.22 -6.88 -20.44
C GLY A 248 12.27 -7.90 -19.84
N LEU A 249 11.09 -7.44 -19.39
CA LEU A 249 10.01 -8.30 -18.91
C LEU A 249 9.52 -9.24 -20.02
N ALA A 250 9.26 -8.73 -21.23
CA ALA A 250 8.84 -9.55 -22.38
C ALA A 250 9.91 -10.59 -22.75
N ALA A 251 11.20 -10.21 -22.72
CA ALA A 251 12.30 -11.12 -22.94
C ALA A 251 12.36 -12.24 -21.87
N ALA A 252 12.22 -11.88 -20.59
CA ALA A 252 12.16 -12.84 -19.50
C ALA A 252 11.00 -13.82 -19.67
N LEU A 253 9.81 -13.34 -20.03
CA LEU A 253 8.63 -14.18 -20.28
C LEU A 253 8.85 -15.16 -21.42
N GLY A 254 9.48 -14.71 -22.52
CA GLY A 254 9.79 -15.59 -23.65
C GLY A 254 10.88 -16.62 -23.37
N LEU A 255 11.94 -16.22 -22.66
CA LEU A 255 13.12 -17.07 -22.42
C LEU A 255 12.88 -18.09 -21.29
N TRP A 256 12.17 -17.69 -20.22
CA TRP A 256 12.12 -18.47 -18.97
C TRP A 256 10.74 -18.94 -18.55
N PHE A 257 9.68 -18.28 -19.05
CA PHE A 257 8.30 -18.56 -18.65
C PHE A 257 7.46 -19.23 -19.74
N GLY A 258 8.10 -19.63 -20.86
CA GLY A 258 7.45 -20.40 -21.92
C GLY A 258 6.38 -19.64 -22.71
N PHE A 259 6.39 -18.32 -22.68
CA PHE A 259 5.50 -17.50 -23.53
C PHE A 259 6.00 -17.52 -24.97
N LYS A 260 5.07 -17.68 -25.93
CA LYS A 260 5.41 -17.71 -27.35
C LYS A 260 5.82 -16.33 -27.85
N TRP A 261 6.98 -16.24 -28.52
CA TRP A 261 7.49 -14.97 -29.05
C TRP A 261 6.52 -14.26 -29.97
N ARG A 262 5.73 -15.00 -30.77
CA ARG A 262 4.71 -14.43 -31.65
C ARG A 262 3.62 -13.68 -30.86
N GLU A 263 3.20 -14.21 -29.73
CA GLU A 263 2.18 -13.58 -28.87
C GLU A 263 2.76 -12.35 -28.16
N LEU A 264 4.02 -12.45 -27.69
CA LEU A 264 4.75 -11.33 -27.08
C LEU A 264 4.93 -10.18 -28.06
N THR A 265 5.33 -10.46 -29.30
CA THR A 265 5.49 -9.43 -30.34
C THR A 265 4.15 -8.81 -30.73
N LEU A 266 3.09 -9.61 -30.85
CA LEU A 266 1.72 -9.08 -31.12
C LEU A 266 1.21 -8.17 -29.99
N ALA A 267 1.59 -8.41 -28.76
CA ALA A 267 1.24 -7.53 -27.65
C ALA A 267 2.15 -6.28 -27.56
N ALA A 268 3.42 -6.41 -27.95
CA ALA A 268 4.39 -5.32 -27.88
C ALA A 268 4.24 -4.32 -29.04
N LEU A 269 3.87 -4.77 -30.24
CA LEU A 269 3.72 -3.90 -31.42
C LEU A 269 2.73 -2.75 -31.23
N PRO A 270 1.50 -2.97 -30.71
CA PRO A 270 0.57 -1.88 -30.43
C PRO A 270 1.12 -0.88 -29.41
N VAL A 271 1.82 -1.38 -28.37
CA VAL A 271 2.45 -0.50 -27.36
C VAL A 271 3.52 0.38 -27.98
N ALA A 272 4.41 -0.20 -28.76
CA ALA A 272 5.46 0.54 -29.46
C ALA A 272 4.88 1.55 -30.47
N GLY A 273 3.93 1.12 -31.29
CA GLY A 273 3.24 1.99 -32.25
C GLY A 273 2.54 3.18 -31.58
N LEU A 274 1.77 2.92 -30.52
CA LEU A 274 1.08 3.97 -29.77
C LEU A 274 2.06 4.91 -29.04
N SER A 275 3.20 4.40 -28.57
CA SER A 275 4.23 5.25 -27.95
C SER A 275 4.85 6.23 -28.94
N LEU A 276 4.94 5.85 -30.22
CA LEU A 276 5.44 6.74 -31.30
C LEU A 276 4.38 7.73 -31.76
N VAL A 277 3.12 7.30 -31.85
CA VAL A 277 1.99 8.13 -32.31
C VAL A 277 1.54 9.13 -31.24
N PHE A 278 1.54 8.71 -29.98
CA PHE A 278 1.07 9.52 -28.84
C PHE A 278 2.17 9.77 -27.79
N PRO A 279 3.29 10.43 -28.13
CA PRO A 279 4.38 10.67 -27.18
C PRO A 279 3.96 11.56 -26.01
N GLN A 280 2.92 12.41 -26.20
CA GLN A 280 2.40 13.31 -25.19
C GLN A 280 1.37 12.63 -24.25
N ALA A 281 0.89 11.43 -24.60
CA ALA A 281 -0.10 10.70 -23.82
C ALA A 281 0.38 9.27 -23.48
N PRO A 282 1.47 9.11 -22.69
CA PRO A 282 2.11 7.82 -22.43
C PRO A 282 1.23 6.85 -21.63
N LEU A 283 0.15 7.33 -21.05
CA LEU A 283 -0.86 6.48 -20.38
C LEU A 283 -1.54 5.53 -21.36
N ILE A 284 -1.74 5.93 -22.62
CA ILE A 284 -2.42 5.10 -23.63
C ILE A 284 -1.62 3.82 -23.94
N PRO A 285 -0.34 3.89 -24.35
CA PRO A 285 0.46 2.68 -24.54
C PRO A 285 0.64 1.87 -23.24
N PHE A 286 0.67 2.51 -22.08
CA PHE A 286 0.76 1.82 -20.79
C PHE A 286 -0.48 0.96 -20.52
N ILE A 287 -1.69 1.51 -20.74
CA ILE A 287 -2.96 0.78 -20.62
C ILE A 287 -2.98 -0.43 -21.56
N VAL A 288 -2.61 -0.20 -22.83
CA VAL A 288 -2.56 -1.27 -23.82
C VAL A 288 -1.55 -2.33 -23.45
N GLY A 289 -0.41 -1.95 -22.87
CA GLY A 289 0.60 -2.88 -22.36
C GLY A 289 0.07 -3.75 -21.19
N CYS A 290 -0.61 -3.14 -20.22
CA CYS A 290 -1.23 -3.87 -19.11
C CYS A 290 -2.33 -4.83 -19.60
N ALA A 291 -3.19 -4.37 -20.51
CA ALA A 291 -4.23 -5.20 -21.12
C ALA A 291 -3.62 -6.34 -21.95
N GLY A 292 -2.60 -6.05 -22.74
CA GLY A 292 -1.84 -7.03 -23.51
C GLY A 292 -1.22 -8.11 -22.62
N LEU A 293 -0.60 -7.72 -21.52
CA LEU A 293 -0.06 -8.65 -20.52
C LEU A 293 -1.15 -9.55 -19.92
N ALA A 294 -2.30 -8.98 -19.57
CA ALA A 294 -3.43 -9.75 -19.05
C ALA A 294 -3.94 -10.78 -20.07
N VAL A 295 -4.05 -10.38 -21.35
CA VAL A 295 -4.46 -11.28 -22.45
C VAL A 295 -3.40 -12.38 -22.68
N LEU A 296 -2.11 -12.04 -22.66
CA LEU A 296 -1.04 -13.01 -22.77
C LEU A 296 -1.10 -14.05 -21.64
N CYS A 297 -1.27 -13.58 -20.40
CA CYS A 297 -1.44 -14.45 -19.24
C CYS A 297 -2.67 -15.37 -19.37
N ALA A 298 -3.81 -14.83 -19.86
CA ALA A 298 -5.04 -15.58 -20.05
C ALA A 298 -4.93 -16.68 -21.12
N ARG A 299 -4.09 -16.44 -22.17
CA ARG A 299 -3.86 -17.38 -23.27
C ARG A 299 -2.78 -18.43 -22.97
N ASN A 300 -1.95 -18.21 -21.98
CA ASN A 300 -0.90 -19.16 -21.57
C ASN A 300 -1.45 -20.14 -20.53
N PRO A 301 -1.80 -21.39 -20.91
CA PRO A 301 -2.29 -22.40 -19.97
C PRO A 301 -1.12 -22.84 -19.07
N GLY A 302 -1.29 -22.76 -17.78
CA GLY A 302 -0.27 -23.07 -16.77
C GLY A 302 0.17 -21.83 -16.02
N GLU A 303 1.45 -21.43 -16.16
CA GLU A 303 2.05 -20.37 -15.33
C GLU A 303 1.43 -18.98 -15.56
N GLY A 304 1.14 -18.64 -16.81
CA GLY A 304 0.49 -17.37 -17.13
C GLY A 304 -0.90 -17.28 -16.51
N ARG A 305 -1.69 -18.34 -16.67
CA ARG A 305 -3.03 -18.40 -16.09
C ARG A 305 -3.00 -18.37 -14.57
N ALA A 306 -2.10 -19.12 -13.92
CA ALA A 306 -1.93 -19.12 -12.48
C ALA A 306 -1.53 -17.71 -11.98
N TRP A 307 -0.67 -17.01 -12.71
CA TRP A 307 -0.29 -15.63 -12.42
C TRP A 307 -1.49 -14.66 -12.49
N LEU A 308 -2.27 -14.72 -13.57
CA LEU A 308 -3.45 -13.88 -13.73
C LEU A 308 -4.51 -14.15 -12.65
N ASP A 309 -4.76 -15.42 -12.33
CA ASP A 309 -5.74 -15.80 -11.32
C ASP A 309 -5.31 -15.36 -9.92
N ALA A 310 -4.03 -15.43 -9.59
CA ALA A 310 -3.48 -14.89 -8.35
C ALA A 310 -3.61 -13.35 -8.29
N THR A 311 -3.26 -12.66 -9.38
CA THR A 311 -3.42 -11.21 -9.55
C THR A 311 -4.87 -10.78 -9.38
N TRP A 312 -5.80 -11.47 -10.05
CA TRP A 312 -7.22 -11.19 -9.98
C TRP A 312 -7.82 -11.43 -8.58
N THR A 313 -7.35 -12.48 -7.91
CA THR A 313 -7.80 -12.79 -6.54
C THR A 313 -7.40 -11.68 -5.57
N LEU A 314 -6.16 -11.17 -5.68
CA LEU A 314 -5.71 -10.01 -4.90
C LEU A 314 -6.48 -8.73 -5.30
N GLY A 315 -6.70 -8.53 -6.59
CA GLY A 315 -7.47 -7.39 -7.11
C GLY A 315 -8.87 -7.33 -6.53
N LYS A 316 -9.62 -8.43 -6.57
CA LYS A 316 -10.97 -8.52 -5.96
C LYS A 316 -10.98 -8.23 -4.47
N GLN A 317 -9.94 -8.61 -3.75
CA GLN A 317 -9.84 -8.41 -2.31
C GLN A 317 -9.45 -6.96 -1.95
N ILE A 318 -8.54 -6.36 -2.71
CA ILE A 318 -7.89 -5.09 -2.35
C ILE A 318 -8.62 -3.89 -2.96
N PHE A 319 -8.98 -3.95 -4.24
CA PHE A 319 -9.51 -2.82 -4.99
C PHE A 319 -10.79 -2.20 -4.39
N PRO A 320 -11.84 -2.98 -4.04
CA PRO A 320 -13.06 -2.40 -3.47
C PRO A 320 -12.81 -1.72 -2.12
N LEU A 321 -11.94 -2.32 -1.29
CA LEU A 321 -11.62 -1.77 0.03
C LEU A 321 -10.80 -0.48 -0.07
N LEU A 322 -9.87 -0.41 -1.04
CA LEU A 322 -9.11 0.80 -1.30
C LEU A 322 -10.01 1.93 -1.78
N ILE A 323 -10.84 1.70 -2.80
CA ILE A 323 -11.75 2.73 -3.35
C ILE A 323 -12.73 3.20 -2.29
N GLY A 324 -13.39 2.27 -1.58
CA GLY A 324 -14.32 2.61 -0.50
C GLY A 324 -13.64 3.37 0.65
N GLY A 325 -12.44 2.95 1.03
CA GLY A 325 -11.67 3.62 2.07
C GLY A 325 -11.20 5.02 1.68
N VAL A 326 -10.76 5.23 0.42
CA VAL A 326 -10.41 6.56 -0.11
C VAL A 326 -11.63 7.48 -0.12
N PHE A 327 -12.78 6.98 -0.54
CA PHE A 327 -14.04 7.73 -0.54
C PHE A 327 -14.43 8.19 0.87
N VAL A 328 -14.43 7.27 1.85
CA VAL A 328 -14.72 7.59 3.25
C VAL A 328 -13.68 8.56 3.84
N SER A 329 -12.40 8.36 3.55
CA SER A 329 -11.34 9.27 3.97
C SER A 329 -11.54 10.68 3.42
N GLY A 330 -11.94 10.80 2.15
CA GLY A 330 -12.27 12.08 1.53
C GLY A 330 -13.48 12.77 2.15
N ILE A 331 -14.52 12.03 2.52
CA ILE A 331 -15.68 12.59 3.25
C ILE A 331 -15.28 13.09 4.63
N LEU A 332 -14.43 12.36 5.35
CA LEU A 332 -14.05 12.72 6.72
C LEU A 332 -13.09 13.92 6.76
N LEU A 333 -12.05 13.89 5.95
CA LEU A 333 -10.88 14.77 6.08
C LEU A 333 -10.67 15.69 4.87
N GLY A 334 -11.30 15.39 3.74
CA GLY A 334 -11.13 16.14 2.49
C GLY A 334 -9.79 15.88 1.80
N ARG A 335 -9.55 16.66 0.75
CA ARG A 335 -8.25 16.76 0.07
C ARG A 335 -7.40 17.85 0.71
N PRO A 336 -6.08 17.86 0.48
CA PRO A 336 -5.22 18.95 0.91
C PRO A 336 -5.77 20.34 0.51
N GLY A 337 -5.95 21.22 1.49
CA GLY A 337 -6.50 22.56 1.28
C GLY A 337 -8.02 22.65 1.10
N HIS A 338 -8.73 21.53 1.20
CA HIS A 338 -10.20 21.48 1.11
C HIS A 338 -10.80 20.87 2.37
N GLU A 339 -11.72 21.61 2.99
CA GLU A 339 -12.41 21.13 4.19
C GLU A 339 -13.53 20.15 3.87
N ALA A 340 -13.70 19.16 4.73
CA ALA A 340 -14.75 18.16 4.68
C ALA A 340 -15.55 18.11 6.00
N LEU A 341 -15.90 16.93 6.52
CA LEU A 341 -16.63 16.79 7.78
C LEU A 341 -15.83 17.27 8.99
N ILE A 342 -14.52 16.97 9.02
CA ILE A 342 -13.62 17.39 10.10
C ILE A 342 -12.94 18.70 9.68
N PRO A 343 -13.16 19.83 10.39
CA PRO A 343 -12.50 21.09 10.07
C PRO A 343 -10.98 21.01 10.25
N SER A 344 -10.25 21.58 9.32
CA SER A 344 -8.80 21.72 9.41
C SER A 344 -8.35 22.53 10.64
N GLU A 345 -9.17 23.50 11.07
CA GLU A 345 -8.95 24.30 12.27
C GLU A 345 -8.90 23.46 13.55
N TRP A 346 -9.77 22.46 13.68
CA TRP A 346 -9.77 21.56 14.85
C TRP A 346 -8.47 20.74 14.91
N VAL A 347 -7.99 20.32 13.75
CA VAL A 347 -6.73 19.60 13.66
C VAL A 347 -5.58 20.52 14.02
N SER A 348 -5.49 21.73 13.44
CA SER A 348 -4.39 22.65 13.68
C SER A 348 -4.31 23.11 15.14
N GLN A 349 -5.45 23.43 15.78
CA GLN A 349 -5.50 23.80 17.19
C GLN A 349 -5.09 22.66 18.13
N SER A 350 -5.35 21.41 17.75
CA SER A 350 -5.05 20.23 18.57
C SER A 350 -3.58 19.78 18.49
N VAL A 351 -2.82 20.25 17.49
CA VAL A 351 -1.43 19.79 17.23
C VAL A 351 -0.37 20.85 17.54
N GLY A 352 -0.76 21.94 18.21
CA GLY A 352 0.17 22.98 18.68
C GLY A 352 1.05 22.50 19.83
N GLY A 353 2.31 23.02 19.89
CA GLY A 353 3.26 22.68 20.94
C GLY A 353 3.76 21.20 20.86
N ASN A 354 4.22 20.66 22.01
CA ASN A 354 4.76 19.29 22.11
C ASN A 354 4.13 18.50 23.28
N SER A 355 2.82 18.61 23.46
CA SER A 355 2.12 17.80 24.47
C SER A 355 1.93 16.36 23.98
N PHE A 356 1.72 15.42 24.93
CA PHE A 356 1.35 14.05 24.59
C PHE A 356 0.09 13.99 23.71
N LEU A 357 -0.91 14.81 24.05
CA LEU A 357 -2.17 14.84 23.31
C LEU A 357 -1.96 15.35 21.88
N ALA A 358 -1.14 16.38 21.69
CA ALA A 358 -0.84 16.94 20.36
C ALA A 358 -0.14 15.88 19.47
N ASN A 359 0.83 15.16 20.00
CA ASN A 359 1.52 14.08 19.28
C ASN A 359 0.59 12.89 19.00
N LEU A 360 -0.28 12.52 19.95
CA LEU A 360 -1.28 11.46 19.76
C LEU A 360 -2.30 11.84 18.69
N VAL A 361 -2.84 13.05 18.75
CA VAL A 361 -3.79 13.55 17.72
C VAL A 361 -3.13 13.56 16.35
N ALA A 362 -1.89 14.06 16.24
CA ALA A 362 -1.15 14.05 14.97
C ALA A 362 -0.95 12.63 14.42
N SER A 363 -0.59 11.66 15.29
CA SER A 363 -0.41 10.27 14.91
C SER A 363 -1.73 9.62 14.46
N VAL A 364 -2.83 9.88 15.18
CA VAL A 364 -4.16 9.34 14.87
C VAL A 364 -4.68 9.98 13.58
N VAL A 365 -4.61 11.29 13.45
CA VAL A 365 -5.03 12.00 12.22
C VAL A 365 -4.22 11.50 11.03
N GLY A 366 -2.88 11.41 11.16
CA GLY A 366 -2.01 10.83 10.13
C GLY A 366 -2.42 9.41 9.75
N ALA A 367 -2.79 8.58 10.73
CA ALA A 367 -3.22 7.20 10.49
C ALA A 367 -4.56 7.08 9.74
N PHE A 368 -5.45 8.06 9.85
CA PHE A 368 -6.74 8.04 9.15
C PHE A 368 -6.74 8.84 7.84
N MET A 369 -5.83 9.80 7.70
CA MET A 369 -5.68 10.56 6.46
C MET A 369 -5.10 9.66 5.36
N TYR A 370 -5.52 9.96 4.13
CA TYR A 370 -4.90 9.38 2.96
C TYR A 370 -3.94 10.40 2.35
N PHE A 371 -2.67 10.23 2.62
CA PHE A 371 -1.63 11.03 1.99
C PHE A 371 -1.00 10.28 0.80
N ALA A 372 -0.92 10.93 -0.34
CA ALA A 372 0.08 10.51 -1.32
C ALA A 372 1.46 10.94 -0.82
N THR A 373 2.45 10.13 -1.04
CA THR A 373 3.83 10.29 -0.51
C THR A 373 4.42 11.69 -0.72
N LEU A 374 3.97 12.42 -1.74
CA LEU A 374 4.48 13.76 -2.07
C LEU A 374 3.61 14.89 -1.53
N THR A 375 2.33 14.63 -1.24
CA THR A 375 1.42 15.69 -0.76
C THR A 375 1.52 15.90 0.74
N GLU A 376 2.07 14.95 1.49
CA GLU A 376 2.25 15.07 2.94
C GLU A 376 3.17 16.24 3.33
N VAL A 377 4.25 16.47 2.56
CA VAL A 377 5.24 17.50 2.87
C VAL A 377 4.68 18.93 2.73
N PRO A 378 4.01 19.31 1.63
CA PRO A 378 3.36 20.62 1.52
C PRO A 378 2.26 20.85 2.57
N ILE A 379 1.48 19.79 2.89
CA ILE A 379 0.43 19.89 3.93
C ILE A 379 1.09 20.18 5.27
N LEU A 380 2.13 19.45 5.60
CA LEU A 380 2.83 19.62 6.86
C LEU A 380 3.52 20.98 6.96
N GLN A 381 4.04 21.50 5.84
CA GLN A 381 4.55 22.86 5.75
C GLN A 381 3.48 23.89 6.11
N GLY A 382 2.27 23.73 5.58
CA GLY A 382 1.11 24.58 5.93
C GLY A 382 0.73 24.47 7.40
N LEU A 383 0.70 23.26 7.97
CA LEU A 383 0.38 23.03 9.38
C LEU A 383 1.44 23.61 10.32
N LEU A 384 2.73 23.46 9.99
CA LEU A 384 3.83 24.09 10.75
C LEU A 384 3.74 25.61 10.70
N GLY A 385 3.41 26.18 9.52
CA GLY A 385 3.14 27.62 9.37
C GLY A 385 1.94 28.10 10.19
N SER A 386 0.98 27.22 10.48
CA SER A 386 -0.20 27.48 11.32
C SER A 386 0.02 27.19 12.81
N GLY A 387 1.27 26.91 13.25
CA GLY A 387 1.61 26.71 14.66
C GLY A 387 1.68 25.27 15.14
N MET A 388 1.68 24.28 14.24
CA MET A 388 1.94 22.89 14.59
C MET A 388 3.34 22.72 15.20
N GLY A 389 3.45 21.94 16.27
CA GLY A 389 4.75 21.66 16.90
C GLY A 389 5.61 20.71 16.04
N LYS A 390 6.95 20.81 16.16
CA LYS A 390 7.89 19.92 15.45
C LYS A 390 7.70 18.44 15.83
N GLY A 391 7.37 18.17 17.10
CA GLY A 391 7.08 16.81 17.59
C GLY A 391 5.86 16.19 16.89
N PRO A 392 4.67 16.81 16.97
CA PRO A 392 3.48 16.37 16.23
C PRO A 392 3.72 16.24 14.71
N ALA A 393 4.54 17.12 14.13
CA ALA A 393 4.92 17.04 12.72
C ALA A 393 5.65 15.73 12.39
N LEU A 394 6.64 15.35 13.19
CA LEU A 394 7.33 14.06 13.02
C LEU A 394 6.41 12.88 13.28
N ALA A 395 5.55 12.97 14.30
CA ALA A 395 4.56 11.93 14.61
C ALA A 395 3.63 11.65 13.42
N LEU A 396 3.14 12.70 12.77
CA LEU A 396 2.32 12.60 11.57
C LEU A 396 3.09 11.97 10.40
N LEU A 397 4.35 12.37 10.17
CA LEU A 397 5.21 11.84 9.10
C LEU A 397 5.56 10.36 9.27
N LEU A 398 5.59 9.85 10.52
CA LEU A 398 5.88 8.44 10.80
C LEU A 398 4.63 7.57 10.77
N ALA A 399 3.46 8.11 11.13
CA ALA A 399 2.19 7.37 11.10
C ALA A 399 1.54 7.39 9.71
N GLY A 400 1.47 8.54 9.05
CA GLY A 400 0.71 8.77 7.81
C GLY A 400 1.10 7.87 6.64
N PRO A 401 2.36 7.77 6.26
CA PRO A 401 2.77 6.91 5.14
C PRO A 401 2.49 5.43 5.36
N ALA A 402 2.63 4.96 6.61
CA ALA A 402 2.47 3.55 6.96
C ALA A 402 1.02 3.14 7.21
N LEU A 403 0.16 4.09 7.51
CA LEU A 403 -1.25 3.88 7.84
C LEU A 403 -2.13 4.79 6.96
N SER A 404 -3.31 4.31 6.67
CA SER A 404 -4.43 5.10 6.14
C SER A 404 -5.71 4.29 6.33
N LEU A 405 -6.86 4.92 6.36
CA LEU A 405 -8.13 4.20 6.48
C LEU A 405 -8.29 3.11 5.41
N PRO A 406 -8.01 3.38 4.12
CA PRO A 406 -8.03 2.34 3.09
C PRO A 406 -7.06 1.19 3.38
N ALA A 407 -5.83 1.51 3.80
CA ALA A 407 -4.82 0.50 4.11
C ALA A 407 -5.24 -0.40 5.29
N MET A 408 -5.83 0.18 6.33
CA MET A 408 -6.33 -0.57 7.49
C MET A 408 -7.43 -1.57 7.09
N LEU A 409 -8.36 -1.17 6.19
CA LEU A 409 -9.42 -2.06 5.70
C LEU A 409 -8.83 -3.23 4.90
N VAL A 410 -7.85 -2.97 4.05
CA VAL A 410 -7.14 -4.02 3.29
C VAL A 410 -6.36 -4.94 4.23
N LEU A 411 -5.61 -4.39 5.18
CA LEU A 411 -4.85 -5.19 6.17
C LEU A 411 -5.77 -6.09 7.00
N ARG A 412 -6.94 -5.56 7.40
CA ARG A 412 -7.97 -6.37 8.08
C ARG A 412 -8.39 -7.56 7.22
N SER A 413 -8.54 -7.39 5.92
CA SER A 413 -8.91 -8.47 5.01
C SER A 413 -7.78 -9.49 4.77
N LEU A 414 -6.52 -9.04 4.86
CA LEU A 414 -5.34 -9.89 4.64
C LEU A 414 -4.94 -10.68 5.89
N MET A 415 -4.77 -10.03 7.04
CA MET A 415 -4.22 -10.63 8.27
C MET A 415 -5.20 -10.73 9.44
N GLY A 416 -6.44 -10.26 9.24
CA GLY A 416 -7.52 -10.30 10.23
C GLY A 416 -7.51 -9.11 11.19
N THR A 417 -8.67 -8.88 11.85
CA THR A 417 -8.91 -7.70 12.69
C THR A 417 -7.91 -7.57 13.83
N LYS A 418 -7.64 -8.67 14.56
CA LYS A 418 -6.77 -8.66 15.75
C LYS A 418 -5.36 -8.18 15.42
N LYS A 419 -4.74 -8.74 14.36
CA LYS A 419 -3.38 -8.36 13.93
C LYS A 419 -3.33 -6.93 13.41
N THR A 420 -4.36 -6.51 12.68
CA THR A 420 -4.47 -5.13 12.16
C THR A 420 -4.57 -4.11 13.30
N VAL A 421 -5.42 -4.35 14.29
CA VAL A 421 -5.56 -3.44 15.44
C VAL A 421 -4.25 -3.32 16.20
N VAL A 422 -3.58 -4.45 16.49
CA VAL A 422 -2.27 -4.42 17.19
C VAL A 422 -1.22 -3.66 16.36
N TYR A 423 -1.15 -3.91 15.05
CA TYR A 423 -0.23 -3.18 14.15
C TYR A 423 -0.47 -1.67 14.16
N VAL A 424 -1.72 -1.25 13.98
CA VAL A 424 -2.12 0.17 13.96
C VAL A 424 -1.81 0.83 15.32
N SER A 425 -2.17 0.17 16.43
CA SER A 425 -1.89 0.69 17.78
C SER A 425 -0.39 0.84 18.04
N LEU A 426 0.43 -0.13 17.60
CA LEU A 426 1.89 -0.05 17.72
C LEU A 426 2.46 1.14 16.94
N VAL A 427 2.03 1.33 15.69
CA VAL A 427 2.53 2.44 14.86
C VAL A 427 2.13 3.79 15.47
N ILE A 428 0.87 3.95 15.89
CA ILE A 428 0.39 5.19 16.54
C ILE A 428 1.17 5.47 17.82
N ALA A 429 1.30 4.47 18.70
CA ALA A 429 2.04 4.64 19.95
C ALA A 429 3.49 5.06 19.69
N MET A 430 4.19 4.34 18.81
CA MET A 430 5.59 4.65 18.50
C MET A 430 5.76 6.02 17.85
N ALA A 431 4.88 6.39 16.91
CA ALA A 431 4.90 7.71 16.29
C ALA A 431 4.69 8.82 17.34
N THR A 432 3.73 8.63 18.27
CA THR A 432 3.46 9.55 19.36
C THR A 432 4.67 9.74 20.27
N PHE A 433 5.28 8.66 20.73
CA PHE A 433 6.44 8.73 21.62
C PHE A 433 7.66 9.35 20.93
N THR A 434 7.88 9.01 19.66
CA THR A 434 9.01 9.59 18.92
C THR A 434 8.80 11.08 18.63
N GLY A 435 7.56 11.48 18.32
CA GLY A 435 7.21 12.89 18.21
C GLY A 435 7.49 13.65 19.50
N LEU A 436 7.08 13.10 20.66
CA LEU A 436 7.36 13.68 21.97
C LEU A 436 8.86 13.86 22.23
N ILE A 437 9.65 12.83 21.99
CA ILE A 437 11.10 12.86 22.17
C ILE A 437 11.72 13.90 21.24
N TYR A 438 11.34 13.86 19.97
CA TYR A 438 11.88 14.80 18.99
C TYR A 438 11.51 16.25 19.30
N GLY A 439 10.26 16.54 19.64
CA GLY A 439 9.82 17.87 19.98
C GLY A 439 10.33 18.40 21.34
N ALA A 440 10.89 17.50 22.18
CA ALA A 440 11.61 17.90 23.40
C ALA A 440 13.08 18.21 23.13
N LEU A 441 13.67 17.68 22.05
CA LEU A 441 15.08 17.88 21.67
C LEU A 441 15.27 19.07 20.73
N PHE A 442 14.27 19.40 19.93
CA PHE A 442 14.29 20.41 18.85
C PHE A 442 13.11 21.37 18.94
#